data_47874895140337fdac183c44f95a6c97
#
_entry.id   47874895140337fdac183c44f95a6c97
#
_cell.length_a   1.000
_cell.length_b   1.000
_cell.length_c   1.000
_cell.angle_alpha   90.00
_cell.angle_beta   90.00
_cell.angle_gamma   90.00
#
_symmetry.space_group_name_H-M   'P 1'
#
loop_
_entity.id
_entity.type
_entity.pdbx_description
1 polymer ?
#
loop_
_entity_poly.entity_id
_entity_poly.type
_entity_poly.pdbx_seq_one_letter_code
_entity_poly.pdbx_strand_id
1 'polypeptide(L)'
;PGDWARIKMPLGSFTFEGEREKVAFLSGGIGITPIRSICKFATDKDLATDMILLYGNNREEDIIFRQDFDDMQKHNKNLRVVHTLTSPNIDKDAWRGRTGYINDAMIREEIPDYKERAFYICGPPAMVQGLMDILKDKLGIGEDSIKVENFVGY
;
A
#
# COMPACT_ATOMS: atom_id res chain seq x y z
N PRO A 1 4.32 -35.61 -8.94
CA PRO A 1 3.27 -35.90 -7.99
C PRO A 1 3.79 -36.81 -6.90
N GLY A 2 3.63 -36.44 -5.63
CA GLY A 2 4.12 -37.23 -4.49
C GLY A 2 5.32 -36.64 -3.76
N ASP A 3 5.94 -35.57 -4.30
CA ASP A 3 6.97 -34.85 -3.59
C ASP A 3 6.37 -34.01 -2.47
N TRP A 4 7.05 -33.94 -1.35
CA TRP A 4 6.68 -33.08 -0.22
C TRP A 4 7.61 -31.89 -0.13
N ALA A 5 7.08 -30.73 0.28
CA ALA A 5 7.83 -29.52 0.55
C ALA A 5 7.66 -29.11 2.01
N ARG A 6 8.77 -28.70 2.65
CA ARG A 6 8.74 -28.11 3.99
C ARG A 6 8.69 -26.60 3.86
N ILE A 7 7.59 -25.99 4.28
CA ILE A 7 7.43 -24.55 4.30
C ILE A 7 7.60 -24.06 5.74
N LYS A 8 8.51 -23.08 5.94
CA LYS A 8 8.67 -22.39 7.22
C LYS A 8 7.94 -21.04 7.12
N MET A 9 6.88 -20.88 7.86
CA MET A 9 6.05 -19.68 7.91
C MET A 9 5.53 -19.45 9.34
N PRO A 10 5.19 -18.19 9.71
CA PRO A 10 5.46 -16.94 9.01
C PRO A 10 6.90 -16.48 9.14
N LEU A 11 7.40 -15.69 8.18
CA LEU A 11 8.70 -15.04 8.23
C LEU A 11 8.50 -13.52 8.09
N GLY A 12 9.22 -12.73 8.91
CA GLY A 12 9.16 -11.27 8.88
C GLY A 12 8.12 -10.66 9.83
N SER A 13 8.12 -9.32 9.91
CA SER A 13 7.28 -8.49 10.80
C SER A 13 6.20 -7.70 10.06
N PHE A 14 6.09 -7.85 8.74
CA PHE A 14 5.10 -7.16 7.92
C PHE A 14 3.75 -7.91 8.00
N THR A 15 3.18 -7.93 9.20
CA THR A 15 1.94 -8.65 9.51
C THR A 15 0.89 -7.67 10.02
N PHE A 16 -0.38 -8.07 9.85
CA PHE A 16 -1.53 -7.34 10.32
C PHE A 16 -2.63 -8.33 10.75
N GLU A 17 -3.10 -8.20 11.97
CA GLU A 17 -4.13 -9.08 12.56
C GLU A 17 -5.37 -8.28 13.00
N GLY A 18 -5.46 -6.99 12.64
CA GLY A 18 -6.53 -6.10 13.06
C GLY A 18 -6.18 -5.28 14.33
N GLU A 19 -4.89 -5.27 14.71
CA GLU A 19 -4.40 -4.59 15.92
C GLU A 19 -4.37 -3.06 15.83
N ARG A 20 -4.70 -2.51 14.67
CA ARG A 20 -4.74 -1.06 14.41
C ARG A 20 -6.10 -0.63 13.87
N GLU A 21 -6.65 0.43 14.42
CA GLU A 21 -7.94 0.99 13.96
C GLU A 21 -7.81 1.72 12.62
N LYS A 22 -6.67 2.36 12.37
CA LYS A 22 -6.39 3.14 11.17
C LYS A 22 -5.04 2.77 10.57
N VAL A 23 -5.04 2.43 9.31
CA VAL A 23 -3.84 2.01 8.58
C VAL A 23 -3.73 2.76 7.24
N ALA A 24 -2.51 3.13 6.88
CA ALA A 24 -2.18 3.65 5.56
C ALA A 24 -1.13 2.75 4.90
N PHE A 25 -1.41 2.29 3.69
CA PHE A 25 -0.49 1.53 2.87
C PHE A 25 0.09 2.42 1.79
N LEU A 26 1.42 2.37 1.62
CA LEU A 26 2.14 3.05 0.55
C LEU A 26 2.88 1.99 -0.27
N SER A 27 2.52 1.83 -1.53
CA SER A 27 3.05 0.75 -2.37
C SER A 27 3.42 1.20 -3.76
N GLY A 28 4.35 0.47 -4.38
CA GLY A 28 4.73 0.62 -5.78
C GLY A 28 5.03 -0.71 -6.45
N GLY A 29 4.51 -0.88 -7.67
CA GLY A 29 4.73 -2.08 -8.47
C GLY A 29 4.39 -3.38 -7.72
N ILE A 30 5.33 -4.34 -7.73
CA ILE A 30 5.14 -5.68 -7.14
C ILE A 30 4.97 -5.66 -5.61
N GLY A 31 5.38 -4.56 -4.93
CA GLY A 31 5.19 -4.39 -3.50
C GLY A 31 3.73 -4.43 -3.03
N ILE A 32 2.80 -4.42 -3.96
CA ILE A 32 1.36 -4.54 -3.67
C ILE A 32 0.96 -5.92 -3.14
N THR A 33 1.73 -6.97 -3.39
CA THR A 33 1.35 -8.36 -3.10
C THR A 33 1.04 -8.62 -1.61
N PRO A 34 1.90 -8.28 -0.63
CA PRO A 34 1.57 -8.46 0.79
C PRO A 34 0.43 -7.53 1.24
N ILE A 35 0.37 -6.32 0.71
CA ILE A 35 -0.70 -5.37 1.04
C ILE A 35 -2.06 -5.89 0.56
N ARG A 36 -2.12 -6.48 -0.66
CA ARG A 36 -3.33 -7.16 -1.14
C ARG A 36 -3.78 -8.26 -0.18
N SER A 37 -2.84 -9.06 0.31
CA SER A 37 -3.15 -10.13 1.27
C SER A 37 -3.74 -9.58 2.57
N ILE A 38 -3.19 -8.49 3.10
CA ILE A 38 -3.71 -7.80 4.29
C ILE A 38 -5.11 -7.24 4.03
N CYS A 39 -5.30 -6.50 2.93
CA CYS A 39 -6.61 -5.93 2.57
C CYS A 39 -7.67 -7.02 2.37
N LYS A 40 -7.29 -8.13 1.71
CA LYS A 40 -8.18 -9.28 1.52
C LYS A 40 -8.56 -9.93 2.84
N PHE A 41 -7.60 -10.18 3.72
CA PHE A 41 -7.83 -10.72 5.06
C PHE A 41 -8.79 -9.83 5.87
N ALA A 42 -8.53 -8.51 5.89
CA ALA A 42 -9.37 -7.56 6.62
C ALA A 42 -10.80 -7.51 6.06
N THR A 43 -10.94 -7.59 4.74
CA THR A 43 -12.25 -7.65 4.07
C THR A 43 -13.00 -8.95 4.36
N ASP A 44 -12.33 -10.10 4.26
CA ASP A 44 -12.93 -11.42 4.52
C ASP A 44 -13.32 -11.62 5.99
N LYS A 45 -12.63 -10.94 6.90
CA LYS A 45 -12.90 -10.96 8.35
C LYS A 45 -13.84 -9.84 8.82
N ASP A 46 -14.30 -8.99 7.91
CA ASP A 46 -15.14 -7.83 8.20
C ASP A 46 -14.56 -6.96 9.33
N LEU A 47 -13.24 -6.70 9.24
CA LEU A 47 -12.56 -5.89 10.23
C LEU A 47 -12.97 -4.42 10.11
N ALA A 48 -13.19 -3.77 11.24
CA ALA A 48 -13.57 -2.35 11.30
C ALA A 48 -12.39 -1.38 11.00
N THR A 49 -11.20 -1.89 10.71
CA THR A 49 -10.02 -1.09 10.42
C THR A 49 -10.22 -0.20 9.20
N ASP A 50 -10.02 1.09 9.37
CA ASP A 50 -10.01 2.08 8.29
C ASP A 50 -8.67 2.02 7.53
N MET A 51 -8.71 1.64 6.26
CA MET A 51 -7.56 1.37 5.42
C MET A 51 -7.54 2.31 4.21
N ILE A 52 -6.42 3.01 4.02
CA ILE A 52 -6.17 3.81 2.82
C ILE A 52 -4.90 3.28 2.14
N LEU A 53 -4.99 2.96 0.86
CA LEU A 53 -3.87 2.53 0.04
C LEU A 53 -3.54 3.61 -1.00
N LEU A 54 -2.31 4.13 -0.98
CA LEU A 54 -1.73 4.86 -2.10
C LEU A 54 -0.86 3.90 -2.92
N TYR A 55 -1.24 3.63 -4.16
CA TYR A 55 -0.59 2.65 -5.02
C TYR A 55 -0.02 3.29 -6.28
N GLY A 56 1.32 3.39 -6.34
CA GLY A 56 2.08 4.00 -7.44
C GLY A 56 2.51 2.97 -8.48
N ASN A 57 2.28 3.29 -9.76
CA ASN A 57 2.75 2.51 -10.90
C ASN A 57 3.26 3.46 -11.99
N ASN A 58 4.00 2.93 -12.98
CA ASN A 58 4.45 3.76 -14.08
C ASN A 58 3.29 4.08 -15.01
N ARG A 59 2.56 3.07 -15.48
CA ARG A 59 1.43 3.17 -16.40
C ARG A 59 0.21 2.45 -15.85
N GLU A 60 -0.96 2.67 -16.46
CA GLU A 60 -2.20 2.04 -16.06
C GLU A 60 -2.17 0.51 -16.24
N GLU A 61 -1.54 0.03 -17.31
CA GLU A 61 -1.35 -1.39 -17.60
C GLU A 61 -0.44 -2.12 -16.59
N ASP A 62 0.37 -1.36 -15.83
CA ASP A 62 1.24 -1.90 -14.78
C ASP A 62 0.51 -2.13 -13.44
N ILE A 63 -0.75 -1.70 -13.33
CA ILE A 63 -1.55 -1.85 -12.11
C ILE A 63 -2.00 -3.31 -11.98
N ILE A 64 -1.25 -4.09 -11.21
CA ILE A 64 -1.64 -5.47 -10.91
C ILE A 64 -2.71 -5.50 -9.81
N PHE A 65 -3.57 -6.52 -9.84
CA PHE A 65 -4.69 -6.74 -8.91
C PHE A 65 -5.71 -5.59 -8.85
N ARG A 66 -5.80 -4.76 -9.90
CA ARG A 66 -6.76 -3.64 -9.94
C ARG A 66 -8.18 -4.11 -9.66
N GLN A 67 -8.64 -5.13 -10.40
CA GLN A 67 -9.98 -5.68 -10.24
C GLN A 67 -10.24 -6.23 -8.83
N ASP A 68 -9.23 -6.87 -8.22
CA ASP A 68 -9.34 -7.38 -6.85
C ASP A 68 -9.58 -6.25 -5.84
N PHE A 69 -8.85 -5.14 -5.98
CA PHE A 69 -9.03 -3.96 -5.12
C PHE A 69 -10.37 -3.28 -5.37
N ASP A 70 -10.80 -3.16 -6.62
CA ASP A 70 -12.11 -2.60 -6.97
C ASP A 70 -13.23 -3.44 -6.35
N ASP A 71 -13.11 -4.76 -6.38
CA ASP A 71 -14.09 -5.67 -5.79
C ASP A 71 -14.04 -5.65 -4.24
N MET A 72 -12.85 -5.57 -3.65
CA MET A 72 -12.73 -5.39 -2.20
C MET A 72 -13.38 -4.09 -1.73
N GLN A 73 -13.18 -2.96 -2.43
CA GLN A 73 -13.81 -1.68 -2.08
C GLN A 73 -15.35 -1.70 -2.16
N LYS A 74 -15.92 -2.52 -3.04
CA LYS A 74 -17.39 -2.69 -3.12
C LYS A 74 -17.95 -3.39 -1.87
N HIS A 75 -17.18 -4.31 -1.28
CA HIS A 75 -17.60 -5.12 -0.14
C HIS A 75 -17.13 -4.54 1.20
N ASN A 76 -16.03 -3.79 1.22
CA ASN A 76 -15.45 -3.21 2.42
C ASN A 76 -15.41 -1.69 2.31
N LYS A 77 -16.34 -1.02 3.00
CA LYS A 77 -16.45 0.45 3.01
C LYS A 77 -15.30 1.14 3.76
N ASN A 78 -14.55 0.38 4.53
CA ASN A 78 -13.39 0.86 5.29
C ASN A 78 -12.08 0.77 4.46
N LEU A 79 -12.13 0.29 3.21
CA LEU A 79 -10.99 0.27 2.30
C LEU A 79 -11.15 1.32 1.22
N ARG A 80 -10.17 2.23 1.09
CA ARG A 80 -10.06 3.18 0.00
C ARG A 80 -8.72 3.02 -0.72
N VAL A 81 -8.75 2.88 -2.03
CA VAL A 81 -7.56 2.74 -2.88
C VAL A 81 -7.43 3.94 -3.81
N VAL A 82 -6.27 4.57 -3.79
CA VAL A 82 -5.89 5.70 -4.63
C VAL A 82 -4.72 5.28 -5.51
N HIS A 83 -4.95 5.22 -6.81
CA HIS A 83 -3.89 4.94 -7.78
C HIS A 83 -3.20 6.22 -8.22
N THR A 84 -1.85 6.18 -8.37
CA THR A 84 -1.07 7.26 -8.97
C THR A 84 -0.15 6.71 -10.05
N LEU A 85 -0.04 7.44 -11.18
CA LEU A 85 0.82 7.06 -12.30
C LEU A 85 1.97 8.04 -12.43
N THR A 86 3.18 7.53 -12.69
CA THR A 86 4.40 8.32 -12.76
C THR A 86 4.92 8.57 -14.18
N SER A 87 4.34 7.90 -15.19
CA SER A 87 4.69 8.14 -16.60
C SER A 87 4.47 9.61 -16.99
N PRO A 88 5.37 10.22 -17.78
CA PRO A 88 5.14 11.56 -18.32
C PRO A 88 4.06 11.59 -19.42
N ASN A 89 3.72 10.43 -20.01
CA ASN A 89 2.82 10.29 -21.14
C ASN A 89 1.44 9.77 -20.73
N ILE A 90 0.91 10.21 -19.60
CA ILE A 90 -0.43 9.83 -19.15
C ILE A 90 -1.48 10.61 -19.94
N ASP A 91 -2.45 9.92 -20.50
CA ASP A 91 -3.66 10.56 -21.03
C ASP A 91 -4.51 11.08 -19.85
N LYS A 92 -4.40 12.39 -19.60
CA LYS A 92 -5.10 13.04 -18.48
C LYS A 92 -6.61 13.10 -18.66
N ASP A 93 -7.11 12.94 -19.88
CA ASP A 93 -8.53 12.94 -20.16
C ASP A 93 -9.15 11.58 -19.87
N ALA A 94 -8.39 10.50 -20.02
CA ALA A 94 -8.80 9.14 -19.72
C ALA A 94 -8.53 8.73 -18.27
N TRP A 95 -7.38 9.14 -17.70
CA TRP A 95 -6.97 8.76 -16.36
C TRP A 95 -7.70 9.57 -15.28
N ARG A 96 -8.33 8.88 -14.33
CA ARG A 96 -9.10 9.50 -13.23
C ARG A 96 -8.40 9.45 -11.87
N GLY A 97 -7.23 8.79 -11.78
CA GLY A 97 -6.42 8.73 -10.56
C GLY A 97 -5.46 9.91 -10.43
N ARG A 98 -4.57 9.80 -9.46
CA ARG A 98 -3.50 10.78 -9.23
C ARG A 98 -2.37 10.62 -10.25
N THR A 99 -1.53 11.65 -10.37
CA THR A 99 -0.32 11.62 -11.20
C THR A 99 0.89 12.04 -10.38
N GLY A 100 2.06 11.46 -10.70
CA GLY A 100 3.31 11.72 -10.02
C GLY A 100 3.64 10.69 -8.94
N TYR A 101 4.83 10.85 -8.36
CA TYR A 101 5.27 10.01 -7.24
C TYR A 101 4.50 10.35 -5.96
N ILE A 102 4.29 9.34 -5.12
CA ILE A 102 3.77 9.55 -3.76
C ILE A 102 4.74 10.46 -3.01
N ASN A 103 4.23 11.58 -2.51
CA ASN A 103 4.99 12.60 -1.80
C ASN A 103 4.19 13.13 -0.60
N ASP A 104 4.78 14.01 0.18
CA ASP A 104 4.16 14.57 1.38
C ASP A 104 2.87 15.34 1.10
N ALA A 105 2.78 16.05 -0.02
CA ALA A 105 1.56 16.75 -0.41
C ALA A 105 0.43 15.76 -0.71
N MET A 106 0.70 14.71 -1.51
CA MET A 106 -0.28 13.68 -1.82
C MET A 106 -0.74 12.93 -0.56
N ILE A 107 0.18 12.62 0.36
CA ILE A 107 -0.17 11.97 1.63
C ILE A 107 -1.09 12.87 2.46
N ARG A 108 -0.81 14.17 2.58
CA ARG A 108 -1.67 15.11 3.32
C ARG A 108 -3.05 15.27 2.70
N GLU A 109 -3.15 15.28 1.38
CA GLU A 109 -4.41 15.42 0.67
C GLU A 109 -5.27 14.16 0.75
N GLU A 110 -4.67 12.99 0.53
CA GLU A 110 -5.40 11.74 0.48
C GLU A 110 -5.58 11.09 1.86
N ILE A 111 -4.74 11.42 2.84
CA ILE A 111 -4.75 10.85 4.18
C ILE A 111 -4.69 12.01 5.19
N PRO A 112 -5.76 12.82 5.33
CA PRO A 112 -5.74 14.02 6.17
C PRO A 112 -5.49 13.72 7.65
N ASP A 113 -5.84 12.53 8.11
CA ASP A 113 -5.59 12.02 9.46
C ASP A 113 -4.30 11.18 9.57
N TYR A 114 -3.32 11.41 8.70
CA TYR A 114 -2.08 10.64 8.60
C TYR A 114 -1.32 10.48 9.94
N LYS A 115 -1.47 11.43 10.87
CA LYS A 115 -0.84 11.37 12.20
C LYS A 115 -1.43 10.31 13.13
N GLU A 116 -2.64 9.84 12.84
CA GLU A 116 -3.36 8.84 13.63
C GLU A 116 -3.18 7.42 13.07
N ARG A 117 -2.47 7.27 11.93
CA ARG A 117 -2.39 6.01 11.20
C ARG A 117 -1.06 5.28 11.41
N ALA A 118 -1.13 3.96 11.43
CA ALA A 118 0.03 3.13 11.21
C ALA A 118 0.32 3.04 9.70
N PHE A 119 1.58 3.21 9.31
CA PHE A 119 2.00 3.13 7.92
C PHE A 119 2.66 1.80 7.60
N TYR A 120 2.28 1.21 6.48
CA TYR A 120 2.88 0.02 5.91
C TYR A 120 3.43 0.37 4.53
N ILE A 121 4.74 0.28 4.35
CA ILE A 121 5.41 0.63 3.10
C ILE A 121 5.97 -0.65 2.48
N CYS A 122 5.64 -0.89 1.22
CA CYS A 122 6.14 -2.06 0.51
C CYS A 122 6.42 -1.76 -0.96
N GLY A 123 7.64 -2.10 -1.41
CA GLY A 123 8.05 -1.87 -2.79
C GLY A 123 9.56 -1.92 -3.00
N PRO A 124 10.06 -1.34 -4.11
CA PRO A 124 11.49 -1.24 -4.40
C PRO A 124 12.23 -0.47 -3.29
N PRO A 125 13.46 -0.87 -2.93
CA PRO A 125 14.20 -0.27 -1.82
C PRO A 125 14.33 1.26 -1.88
N ALA A 126 14.60 1.83 -3.06
CA ALA A 126 14.71 3.28 -3.23
C ALA A 126 13.38 4.01 -2.93
N MET A 127 12.26 3.43 -3.33
CA MET A 127 10.93 3.97 -3.02
C MET A 127 10.64 3.89 -1.51
N VAL A 128 10.91 2.74 -0.90
CA VAL A 128 10.70 2.53 0.54
C VAL A 128 11.50 3.55 1.33
N GLN A 129 12.80 3.74 1.01
CA GLN A 129 13.66 4.72 1.67
C GLN A 129 13.10 6.14 1.51
N GLY A 130 12.76 6.56 0.28
CA GLY A 130 12.22 7.90 0.04
C GLY A 130 10.90 8.17 0.77
N LEU A 131 10.02 7.16 0.87
CA LEU A 131 8.78 7.28 1.63
C LEU A 131 9.03 7.31 3.15
N MET A 132 9.99 6.54 3.65
CA MET A 132 10.44 6.62 5.05
C MET A 132 10.91 8.02 5.42
N ASP A 133 11.78 8.62 4.58
CA ASP A 133 12.30 9.99 4.79
C ASP A 133 11.13 11.01 4.79
N ILE A 134 10.18 10.86 3.86
CA ILE A 134 8.98 11.72 3.82
C ILE A 134 8.15 11.59 5.12
N LEU A 135 7.86 10.36 5.55
CA LEU A 135 7.06 10.14 6.75
C LEU A 135 7.75 10.67 8.01
N LYS A 136 9.04 10.43 8.17
CA LYS A 136 9.81 10.84 9.36
C LYS A 136 10.12 12.33 9.34
N ASP A 137 10.77 12.82 8.27
CA ASP A 137 11.36 14.15 8.25
C ASP A 137 10.36 15.25 7.92
N LYS A 138 9.38 14.95 7.03
CA LYS A 138 8.41 15.96 6.59
C LYS A 138 7.06 15.86 7.30
N LEU A 139 6.64 14.67 7.68
CA LEU A 139 5.34 14.44 8.30
C LEU A 139 5.42 14.20 9.82
N GLY A 140 6.62 13.93 10.35
CA GLY A 140 6.87 13.74 11.77
C GLY A 140 6.25 12.46 12.33
N ILE A 141 6.18 11.40 11.52
CA ILE A 141 5.65 10.09 11.94
C ILE A 141 6.74 9.31 12.67
N GLY A 142 6.43 8.83 13.87
CA GLY A 142 7.36 8.02 14.66
C GLY A 142 7.62 6.65 14.04
N GLU A 143 8.84 6.13 14.21
CA GLU A 143 9.25 4.82 13.67
C GLU A 143 8.35 3.66 14.11
N ASP A 144 7.85 3.69 15.33
CA ASP A 144 6.94 2.68 15.89
C ASP A 144 5.60 2.59 15.13
N SER A 145 5.28 3.62 14.36
CA SER A 145 4.07 3.68 13.51
C SER A 145 4.37 3.30 12.06
N ILE A 146 5.60 2.87 11.72
CA ILE A 146 5.99 2.54 10.35
C ILE A 146 6.48 1.10 10.28
N LYS A 147 5.85 0.28 9.45
CA LYS A 147 6.31 -1.06 9.08
C LYS A 147 6.75 -1.06 7.62
N VAL A 148 7.86 -1.70 7.32
CA VAL A 148 8.43 -1.74 5.97
C VAL A 148 8.73 -3.16 5.51
N GLU A 149 8.54 -3.40 4.21
CA GLU A 149 8.97 -4.61 3.52
C GLU A 149 9.68 -4.22 2.22
N ASN A 150 10.91 -4.67 2.05
CA ASN A 150 11.72 -4.40 0.88
C ASN A 150 11.72 -5.60 -0.07
N PHE A 151 11.33 -5.40 -1.33
CA PHE A 151 11.54 -6.38 -2.37
C PHE A 151 12.89 -6.14 -3.03
N VAL A 152 13.89 -6.94 -2.65
CA VAL A 152 15.24 -6.96 -3.25
C VAL A 152 15.32 -8.05 -4.30
N GLY A 153 15.74 -7.71 -5.53
CA GLY A 153 16.13 -8.70 -6.53
C GLY A 153 15.21 -8.86 -7.75
N TYR A 154 14.61 -7.77 -8.24
CA TYR A 154 13.96 -7.72 -9.55
C TYR A 154 14.51 -6.59 -10.40
#